data_7af18b1f0a3ae30aaa850f0b36b11033
#
_entry.id   7af18b1f0a3ae30aaa850f0b36b11033
#
_cell.length_a   1.000
_cell.length_b   1.000
_cell.length_c   1.000
_cell.angle_alpha   90.00
_cell.angle_beta   90.00
_cell.angle_gamma   90.00
#
_symmetry.space_group_name_H-M   'P 1'
#
loop_
_entity.id
_entity.type
_entity.pdbx_description
1 polymer ?
#
loop_
_entity_poly.entity_id
_entity_poly.type
_entity_poly.pdbx_seq_one_letter_code
_entity_poly.pdbx_strand_id
1 'polypeptide(L)'
;SDLESLCDDIYMIDKGLIVLHENTDVLLDEYGLIKADEKQYELLDKQHILKVKKEQYGYSCLTDERAFYVENYPQLAIERGSVDKVITMMIKGEVL
;
A
#
# COMPACT_ATOMS: atom_id res chain seq x y z
N SER A 1 -10.01 -12.48 -5.59
CA SER A 1 -9.58 -13.86 -5.34
C SER A 1 -10.45 -14.50 -4.26
N ASP A 2 -10.35 -15.82 -4.15
CA ASP A 2 -11.12 -16.55 -3.15
C ASP A 2 -10.77 -16.11 -1.73
N LEU A 3 -9.51 -15.79 -1.49
CA LEU A 3 -9.06 -15.33 -0.18
C LEU A 3 -9.75 -14.04 0.22
N GLU A 4 -9.88 -13.10 -0.70
CA GLU A 4 -10.52 -11.82 -0.44
C GLU A 4 -12.01 -11.96 -0.20
N SER A 5 -12.66 -12.95 -0.80
CA SER A 5 -14.10 -13.16 -0.65
C SER A 5 -14.46 -13.99 0.57
N LEU A 6 -13.51 -14.74 1.13
CA LEU A 6 -13.77 -15.64 2.25
C LEU A 6 -13.34 -15.08 3.60
N CYS A 7 -12.45 -14.08 3.62
CA CYS A 7 -11.92 -13.54 4.87
C CYS A 7 -12.51 -12.16 5.16
N ASP A 8 -13.08 -12.00 6.34
CA ASP A 8 -13.53 -10.69 6.80
C ASP A 8 -12.35 -9.86 7.32
N ASP A 9 -11.44 -10.48 8.05
CA ASP A 9 -10.28 -9.82 8.63
C ASP A 9 -9.00 -10.51 8.17
N ILE A 10 -7.98 -9.71 7.95
CA ILE A 10 -6.66 -10.18 7.55
C ILE A 10 -5.68 -9.88 8.67
N TYR A 11 -4.97 -10.90 9.11
CA TYR A 11 -3.87 -10.76 10.06
C TYR A 11 -2.58 -11.14 9.36
N MET A 12 -1.57 -10.32 9.51
CA MET A 12 -0.24 -10.63 9.00
C MET A 12 0.73 -10.68 10.17
N ILE A 13 1.43 -11.80 10.30
CA ILE A 13 2.36 -12.04 11.40
C ILE A 13 3.76 -12.20 10.83
N ASP A 14 4.71 -11.48 11.41
CA ASP A 14 6.11 -11.59 11.04
C ASP A 14 6.94 -11.66 12.32
N LYS A 15 7.77 -12.69 12.42
CA LYS A 15 8.66 -12.91 13.56
C LYS A 15 7.91 -12.93 14.90
N GLY A 16 6.72 -13.51 14.90
CA GLY A 16 5.89 -13.63 16.08
C GLY A 16 5.11 -12.38 16.47
N LEU A 17 5.18 -11.33 15.66
CA LEU A 17 4.48 -10.09 15.92
C LEU A 17 3.44 -9.82 14.83
N ILE A 18 2.28 -9.29 15.23
CA ILE A 18 1.26 -8.88 14.28
C ILE A 18 1.70 -7.56 13.66
N VAL A 19 2.00 -7.56 12.36
CA VAL A 19 2.44 -6.37 11.64
C VAL A 19 1.29 -5.72 10.85
N LEU A 20 0.21 -6.46 10.65
CA LEU A 20 -0.99 -5.94 9.99
C LEU A 20 -2.21 -6.67 10.53
N HIS A 21 -3.23 -5.92 10.89
CA HIS A 21 -4.55 -6.46 11.18
C HIS A 21 -5.56 -5.50 10.56
N GLU A 22 -6.24 -5.94 9.53
CA GLU A 22 -7.16 -5.07 8.83
C GLU A 22 -8.33 -5.86 8.30
N ASN A 23 -9.49 -5.21 8.22
CA ASN A 23 -10.65 -5.77 7.57
C ASN A 23 -10.43 -5.80 6.06
N THR A 24 -10.93 -6.85 5.39
CA THR A 24 -10.76 -7.02 3.95
C THR A 24 -11.30 -5.82 3.17
N ASP A 25 -12.47 -5.30 3.56
CA ASP A 25 -13.07 -4.16 2.88
C ASP A 25 -12.19 -2.92 3.00
N VAL A 26 -11.55 -2.72 4.15
CA VAL A 26 -10.62 -1.61 4.35
C VAL A 26 -9.40 -1.76 3.44
N LEU A 27 -8.85 -2.97 3.32
CA LEU A 27 -7.73 -3.22 2.42
C LEU A 27 -8.08 -2.90 0.97
N LEU A 28 -9.28 -3.26 0.55
CA LEU A 28 -9.70 -3.04 -0.84
C LEU A 28 -10.08 -1.58 -1.11
N ASP A 29 -10.66 -0.89 -0.14
CA ASP A 29 -11.19 0.45 -0.34
C ASP A 29 -10.23 1.57 0.04
N GLU A 30 -9.48 1.41 1.12
CA GLU A 30 -8.66 2.48 1.67
C GLU A 30 -7.18 2.35 1.35
N TYR A 31 -6.70 1.14 1.12
CA TYR A 31 -5.31 0.94 0.77
C TYR A 31 -5.09 1.15 -0.73
N GLY A 32 -3.88 1.55 -1.06
CA GLY A 32 -3.50 1.73 -2.45
C GLY A 32 -2.00 1.60 -2.63
N LEU A 33 -1.60 1.34 -3.87
CA LEU A 33 -0.21 1.24 -4.25
C LEU A 33 0.09 2.34 -5.25
N ILE A 34 0.93 3.27 -4.84
CA ILE A 34 1.32 4.43 -5.65
C ILE A 34 2.56 4.06 -6.46
N LYS A 35 2.49 4.25 -7.77
CA LYS A 35 3.64 4.08 -8.66
C LYS A 35 4.17 5.45 -9.02
N ALA A 36 5.35 5.80 -8.55
CA ALA A 36 5.91 7.13 -8.75
C ALA A 36 7.33 7.01 -9.31
N ASP A 37 7.69 7.92 -10.23
CA ASP A 37 9.09 8.04 -10.63
C ASP A 37 9.87 8.78 -9.54
N GLU A 38 11.18 8.93 -9.72
CA GLU A 38 12.02 9.54 -8.70
C GLU A 38 11.60 10.98 -8.38
N LYS A 39 11.25 11.74 -9.40
CA LYS A 39 10.83 13.13 -9.23
C LYS A 39 9.49 13.23 -8.52
N GLN A 40 8.53 12.40 -8.92
CA GLN A 40 7.22 12.35 -8.28
C GLN A 40 7.35 11.94 -6.82
N TYR A 41 8.23 10.98 -6.55
CA TYR A 41 8.47 10.51 -5.19
C TYR A 41 9.05 11.62 -4.30
N GLU A 42 9.98 12.41 -4.82
CA GLU A 42 10.54 13.53 -4.06
C GLU A 42 9.49 14.55 -3.64
N LEU A 43 8.51 14.80 -4.52
CA LEU A 43 7.47 15.78 -4.27
C LEU A 43 6.28 15.22 -3.50
N LEU A 44 6.26 13.90 -3.29
CA LEU A 44 5.15 13.23 -2.65
C LEU A 44 5.14 13.50 -1.14
N ASP A 45 3.96 13.82 -0.60
CA ASP A 45 3.75 13.87 0.85
C ASP A 45 3.79 12.43 1.36
N LYS A 46 4.68 12.15 2.30
CA LYS A 46 4.94 10.79 2.77
C LYS A 46 4.31 10.47 4.12
N GLN A 47 3.49 11.39 4.65
CA GLN A 47 2.92 11.18 5.99
C GLN A 47 2.00 9.96 6.09
N HIS A 48 1.39 9.56 4.97
CA HIS A 48 0.49 8.39 4.93
C HIS A 48 1.10 7.22 4.18
N ILE A 49 2.41 7.22 3.96
CA ILE A 49 3.09 6.11 3.31
C ILE A 49 3.57 5.13 4.37
N LEU A 50 3.14 3.88 4.25
CA LEU A 50 3.46 2.83 5.20
C LEU A 50 4.75 2.09 4.84
N LYS A 51 4.94 1.82 3.56
CA LYS A 51 6.10 1.08 3.05
C LYS A 51 6.48 1.61 1.68
N VAL A 52 7.77 1.52 1.37
CA VAL A 52 8.31 1.95 0.09
C VAL A 52 9.19 0.83 -0.47
N LYS A 53 9.10 0.61 -1.78
CA LYS A 53 9.97 -0.34 -2.46
C LYS A 53 10.57 0.33 -3.69
N LYS A 54 11.90 0.26 -3.82
CA LYS A 54 12.60 0.79 -4.98
C LYS A 54 12.33 -0.11 -6.18
N GLU A 55 11.96 0.49 -7.32
CA GLU A 55 11.71 -0.20 -8.56
C GLU A 55 12.59 0.37 -9.67
N GLN A 56 12.59 -0.26 -10.85
CA GLN A 56 13.37 0.25 -11.98
C GLN A 56 12.86 1.60 -12.45
N TYR A 57 11.55 1.82 -12.41
CA TYR A 57 10.93 3.07 -12.86
C TYR A 57 10.92 4.16 -11.78
N GLY A 58 11.26 3.82 -10.54
CA GLY A 58 11.19 4.73 -9.41
C GLY A 58 10.82 4.01 -8.14
N TYR A 59 9.61 4.23 -7.64
CA TYR A 59 9.18 3.70 -6.34
C TYR A 59 7.75 3.20 -6.37
N SER A 60 7.51 2.12 -5.61
CA SER A 60 6.17 1.68 -5.24
C SER A 60 5.95 2.06 -3.79
N CYS A 61 4.83 2.71 -3.48
CA CYS A 61 4.54 3.19 -2.12
C CYS A 61 3.19 2.66 -1.67
N LEU A 62 3.17 1.99 -0.52
CA LEU A 62 1.93 1.50 0.06
C LEU A 62 1.35 2.56 0.99
N THR A 63 0.07 2.86 0.83
CA THR A 63 -0.65 3.78 1.70
C THR A 63 -1.96 3.16 2.17
N ASP A 64 -2.41 3.56 3.35
CA ASP A 64 -3.75 3.26 3.86
C ASP A 64 -4.70 4.47 3.69
N GLU A 65 -4.26 5.47 2.97
CA GLU A 65 -5.04 6.68 2.68
C GLU A 65 -5.07 6.95 1.17
N ARG A 66 -5.55 5.97 0.42
CA ARG A 66 -5.59 6.07 -1.04
C ARG A 66 -6.37 7.29 -1.52
N ALA A 67 -7.50 7.59 -0.89
CA ALA A 67 -8.32 8.72 -1.28
C ALA A 67 -7.56 10.05 -1.16
N PHE A 68 -6.75 10.20 -0.12
CA PHE A 68 -5.93 11.39 0.06
C PHE A 68 -5.02 11.61 -1.16
N TYR A 69 -4.35 10.55 -1.60
CA TYR A 69 -3.41 10.66 -2.72
C TYR A 69 -4.12 10.80 -4.06
N VAL A 70 -5.27 10.16 -4.24
CA VAL A 70 -6.05 10.33 -5.45
C VAL A 70 -6.51 11.79 -5.60
N GLU A 71 -6.96 12.40 -4.51
CA GLU A 71 -7.45 13.78 -4.53
C GLU A 71 -6.33 14.79 -4.71
N ASN A 72 -5.21 14.58 -4.06
CA ASN A 72 -4.13 15.58 -4.03
C ASN A 72 -3.10 15.39 -5.13
N TYR A 73 -3.02 14.21 -5.73
CA TYR A 73 -2.06 13.90 -6.78
C TYR A 73 -2.75 13.22 -7.95
N PRO A 74 -3.62 13.92 -8.68
CA PRO A 74 -4.43 13.30 -9.73
C PRO A 74 -3.61 12.74 -10.91
N GLN A 75 -2.36 13.16 -11.05
CA GLN A 75 -1.50 12.69 -12.12
C GLN A 75 -0.73 11.41 -11.77
N LEU A 76 -0.75 10.99 -10.50
CA LEU A 76 -0.06 9.77 -10.09
C LEU A 76 -0.83 8.52 -10.50
N ALA A 77 -0.09 7.47 -10.85
CA ALA A 77 -0.69 6.15 -11.06
C ALA A 77 -0.87 5.49 -9.70
N ILE A 78 -2.11 5.29 -9.30
CA ILE A 78 -2.46 4.71 -8.00
C ILE A 78 -3.36 3.52 -8.23
N GLU A 79 -2.90 2.34 -7.84
CA GLU A 79 -3.67 1.11 -7.92
C GLU A 79 -4.44 0.89 -6.64
N ARG A 80 -5.63 0.31 -6.74
CA ARG A 80 -6.39 -0.08 -5.57
C ARG A 80 -5.65 -1.18 -4.80
N GLY A 81 -5.83 -1.18 -3.49
CA GLY A 81 -5.26 -2.21 -2.66
C GLY A 81 -5.88 -3.58 -2.94
N SER A 82 -5.09 -4.61 -2.71
CA SER A 82 -5.54 -5.99 -2.70
C SER A 82 -4.75 -6.72 -1.63
N VAL A 83 -5.26 -7.88 -1.21
CA VAL A 83 -4.57 -8.67 -0.20
C VAL A 83 -3.14 -8.97 -0.64
N ASP A 84 -2.97 -9.44 -1.88
CA ASP A 84 -1.64 -9.79 -2.39
C ASP A 84 -0.68 -8.61 -2.42
N LYS A 85 -1.15 -7.46 -2.89
CA LYS A 85 -0.30 -6.25 -2.97
C LYS A 85 0.10 -5.76 -1.60
N VAL A 86 -0.85 -5.72 -0.68
CA VAL A 86 -0.57 -5.25 0.68
C VAL A 86 0.42 -6.18 1.38
N ILE A 87 0.20 -7.48 1.32
CA ILE A 87 1.09 -8.45 1.94
C ILE A 87 2.51 -8.34 1.35
N THR A 88 2.60 -8.27 0.02
CA THR A 88 3.89 -8.16 -0.64
C THR A 88 4.65 -6.91 -0.18
N MET A 89 3.97 -5.77 -0.11
CA MET A 89 4.62 -4.53 0.31
C MET A 89 4.98 -4.54 1.79
N MET A 90 4.16 -5.17 2.64
CA MET A 90 4.49 -5.27 4.07
C MET A 90 5.73 -6.13 4.30
N ILE A 91 5.95 -7.14 3.46
CA ILE A 91 7.11 -8.02 3.57
C ILE A 91 8.35 -7.41 2.89
N LYS A 92 8.21 -6.96 1.65
CA LYS A 92 9.33 -6.54 0.81
C LYS A 92 9.63 -5.06 0.85
N GLY A 93 8.67 -4.24 1.25
CA GLY A 93 8.86 -2.80 1.35
C GLY A 93 9.67 -2.41 2.58
N GLU A 94 10.14 -1.16 2.58
CA GLU A 94 10.91 -0.62 3.69
C GLU A 94 10.14 0.53 4.33
N VAL A 95 10.35 0.71 5.63
CA VAL A 95 9.80 1.85 6.36
C VAL A 95 10.61 3.10 5.99
N LEU A 96 9.92 4.21 5.84
CA LEU A 96 10.56 5.50 5.55
C LEU A 96 11.46 5.98 6.68
#